data_5691205c0bbe239279ae27712cc499c7
#
_entry.id   5691205c0bbe239279ae27712cc499c7
#
_cell.length_a   1.000
_cell.length_b   1.000
_cell.length_c   1.000
_cell.angle_alpha   90.00
_cell.angle_beta   90.00
_cell.angle_gamma   90.00
#
_symmetry.space_group_name_H-M   'P 1'
#
loop_
_entity.id
_entity.type
_entity.pdbx_description
1 polymer ?
#
loop_
_entity_poly.entity_id
_entity_poly.type
_entity_poly.pdbx_seq_one_letter_code
_entity_poly.pdbx_strand_id
1 'polypeptide(L)'
;QTQSAARRVAEKIAREIKGWIDSRRALGPRGRAVSADDVLILVQVRSVLFHEIIRALVQHGLPTPGADRLAITTHIGALDLMALGDVLSNPADDLQLAALLRSPLFDISEDDLRAVAQPRDKGSGRGRARERASSPAVKAAFESLRDWCGRLDFDRPFNFYSDVLYREGGLRKMRGRFGAEIDDVVAEFLDLALAHEQSPQPSLLGFLAELRSREVTIRRELGEAGSGVRVMTVHGAKGLEAPIVILADAASTEIGRDRRSIFMSAEPLFFHASSKEMHVAETLEHRAEAEAAQKAEYWRKLYVAMTRAEDELYITGTLTKQGKIEGSWYEAIEQGLRPASEIVRDADGAETALIYPPAQAKAAG
;
A
#
# COMPACT_ATOMS: atom_id res chain seq x y z
N GLN A 1 -6.76 -9.97 21.65
CA GLN A 1 -6.89 -9.94 20.16
C GLN A 1 -5.71 -10.70 19.58
N THR A 2 -6.00 -11.76 18.82
CA THR A 2 -4.97 -12.56 18.15
C THR A 2 -4.31 -11.71 17.04
N GLN A 3 -3.03 -11.40 17.19
CA GLN A 3 -2.28 -10.62 16.18
C GLN A 3 -2.23 -11.41 14.84
N SER A 4 -2.40 -10.70 13.72
CA SER A 4 -2.27 -11.30 12.39
C SER A 4 -0.85 -11.85 12.15
N ALA A 5 -0.72 -12.87 11.30
CA ALA A 5 0.59 -13.44 10.96
C ALA A 5 1.55 -12.38 10.37
N ALA A 6 1.04 -11.49 9.52
CA ALA A 6 1.80 -10.37 8.96
C ALA A 6 2.36 -9.45 10.05
N ARG A 7 1.55 -9.10 11.05
CA ARG A 7 1.98 -8.26 12.16
C ARG A 7 3.05 -8.92 13.01
N ARG A 8 2.94 -10.23 13.27
CA ARG A 8 3.98 -10.97 14.03
C ARG A 8 5.33 -10.99 13.34
N VAL A 9 5.34 -11.19 12.00
CA VAL A 9 6.58 -11.16 11.21
C VAL A 9 7.15 -9.74 11.18
N ALA A 10 6.33 -8.73 10.97
CA ALA A 10 6.75 -7.33 10.99
C ALA A 10 7.39 -6.93 12.33
N GLU A 11 6.75 -7.29 13.44
CA GLU A 11 7.27 -7.05 14.79
C GLU A 11 8.59 -7.80 15.06
N LYS A 12 8.71 -9.04 14.56
CA LYS A 12 9.96 -9.81 14.68
C LYS A 12 11.09 -9.12 13.92
N ILE A 13 10.85 -8.71 12.67
CA ILE A 13 11.84 -8.00 11.84
C ILE A 13 12.28 -6.70 12.51
N ALA A 14 11.34 -5.86 12.95
CA ALA A 14 11.66 -4.57 13.57
C ALA A 14 12.46 -4.76 14.88
N ARG A 15 12.10 -5.74 15.71
CA ARG A 15 12.79 -6.07 16.95
C ARG A 15 14.22 -6.56 16.70
N GLU A 16 14.42 -7.42 15.72
CA GLU A 16 15.76 -7.90 15.33
C GLU A 16 16.66 -6.76 14.88
N ILE A 17 16.18 -5.91 13.97
CA ILE A 17 16.95 -4.75 13.51
C ILE A 17 17.29 -3.81 14.68
N LYS A 18 16.30 -3.51 15.54
CA LYS A 18 16.51 -2.71 16.74
C LYS A 18 17.56 -3.33 17.66
N GLY A 19 17.49 -4.65 17.87
CA GLY A 19 18.45 -5.40 18.66
C GLY A 19 19.88 -5.31 18.11
N TRP A 20 20.05 -5.39 16.78
CA TRP A 20 21.38 -5.24 16.14
C TRP A 20 21.98 -3.85 16.38
N ILE A 21 21.14 -2.80 16.27
CA ILE A 21 21.59 -1.42 16.46
C ILE A 21 21.90 -1.14 17.93
N ASP A 22 21.01 -1.53 18.84
CA ASP A 22 21.17 -1.26 20.29
C ASP A 22 22.35 -2.01 20.89
N SER A 23 22.60 -3.26 20.44
CA SER A 23 23.75 -4.06 20.86
C SER A 23 25.06 -3.66 20.17
N ARG A 24 25.01 -2.71 19.22
CA ARG A 24 26.14 -2.36 18.36
C ARG A 24 26.77 -3.57 17.69
N ARG A 25 25.93 -4.50 17.21
CA ARG A 25 26.37 -5.69 16.52
C ARG A 25 27.37 -5.33 15.41
N ALA A 26 28.52 -6.01 15.39
CA ALA A 26 29.50 -5.80 14.33
C ALA A 26 28.97 -6.27 12.98
N LEU A 27 29.11 -5.46 11.96
CA LEU A 27 28.95 -5.85 10.55
C LEU A 27 30.30 -6.42 10.11
N GLY A 28 30.40 -7.75 10.15
CA GLY A 28 31.67 -8.48 10.11
C GLY A 28 32.69 -8.01 9.05
N PRO A 29 32.34 -7.98 7.74
CA PRO A 29 33.30 -7.59 6.71
C PRO A 29 33.74 -6.12 6.77
N ARG A 30 32.94 -5.26 7.42
CA ARG A 30 33.13 -3.79 7.40
C ARG A 30 33.79 -3.23 8.66
N GLY A 31 33.96 -4.03 9.70
CA GLY A 31 34.66 -3.63 10.93
C GLY A 31 33.97 -2.51 11.73
N ARG A 32 32.68 -2.23 11.47
CA ARG A 32 31.87 -1.23 12.15
C ARG A 32 30.55 -1.79 12.66
N ALA A 33 29.87 -1.09 13.54
CA ALA A 33 28.55 -1.47 14.01
C ALA A 33 27.49 -1.31 12.88
N VAL A 34 26.46 -2.15 12.94
CA VAL A 34 25.28 -2.06 12.09
C VAL A 34 24.53 -0.75 12.38
N SER A 35 24.13 -0.07 11.32
CA SER A 35 23.26 1.12 11.35
C SER A 35 21.95 0.86 10.61
N ALA A 36 20.97 1.73 10.79
CA ALA A 36 19.68 1.61 10.09
C ALA A 36 19.83 1.66 8.57
N ASP A 37 20.79 2.41 8.05
CA ASP A 37 21.07 2.60 6.63
C ASP A 37 21.60 1.33 5.94
N ASP A 38 22.16 0.42 6.74
CA ASP A 38 22.69 -0.85 6.23
C ASP A 38 21.60 -1.83 5.85
N VAL A 39 20.34 -1.59 6.27
CA VAL A 39 19.25 -2.56 6.14
C VAL A 39 18.30 -2.20 5.02
N LEU A 40 18.09 -3.15 4.12
CA LEU A 40 17.11 -3.10 3.03
C LEU A 40 16.12 -4.27 3.20
N ILE A 41 14.84 -3.95 3.38
CA ILE A 41 13.76 -4.93 3.45
C ILE A 41 13.06 -5.00 2.10
N LEU A 42 13.00 -6.19 1.53
CA LEU A 42 12.38 -6.45 0.24
C LEU A 42 11.11 -7.27 0.39
N VAL A 43 10.08 -6.87 -0.36
CA VAL A 43 8.83 -7.63 -0.53
C VAL A 43 8.56 -7.85 -2.01
N GLN A 44 7.84 -8.92 -2.35
CA GLN A 44 7.44 -9.21 -3.74
C GLN A 44 6.39 -8.22 -4.23
N VAL A 45 5.41 -7.91 -3.35
CA VAL A 45 4.32 -6.98 -3.62
C VAL A 45 4.01 -6.14 -2.38
N ARG A 46 3.42 -4.96 -2.58
CA ARG A 46 2.94 -4.12 -1.49
C ARG A 46 1.65 -4.69 -0.92
N SER A 47 1.80 -5.60 0.02
CA SER A 47 0.71 -6.29 0.73
C SER A 47 0.48 -5.70 2.13
N VAL A 48 -0.46 -6.29 2.88
CA VAL A 48 -0.65 -5.97 4.31
C VAL A 48 0.68 -6.09 5.08
N LEU A 49 1.53 -7.07 4.76
CA LEU A 49 2.83 -7.23 5.41
C LEU A 49 3.74 -6.02 5.20
N PHE A 50 3.77 -5.45 4.01
CA PHE A 50 4.56 -4.24 3.71
C PHE A 50 4.20 -3.09 4.65
N HIS A 51 2.90 -2.80 4.82
CA HIS A 51 2.44 -1.74 5.71
C HIS A 51 2.67 -2.05 7.20
N GLU A 52 2.51 -3.31 7.61
CA GLU A 52 2.80 -3.71 8.98
C GLU A 52 4.29 -3.62 9.31
N ILE A 53 5.20 -3.88 8.35
CA ILE A 53 6.66 -3.70 8.53
C ILE A 53 6.97 -2.22 8.78
N ILE A 54 6.46 -1.32 7.94
CA ILE A 54 6.66 0.12 8.13
C ILE A 54 6.16 0.56 9.50
N ARG A 55 4.94 0.16 9.86
CA ARG A 55 4.35 0.47 11.16
C ARG A 55 5.24 -0.02 12.32
N ALA A 56 5.70 -1.27 12.27
CA ALA A 56 6.54 -1.85 13.31
C ALA A 56 7.88 -1.10 13.43
N LEU A 57 8.53 -0.78 12.31
CA LEU A 57 9.78 0.00 12.32
C LEU A 57 9.61 1.36 12.99
N VAL A 58 8.55 2.10 12.62
CA VAL A 58 8.23 3.39 13.25
C VAL A 58 7.95 3.24 14.75
N GLN A 59 7.19 2.21 15.17
CA GLN A 59 6.91 1.93 16.58
C GLN A 59 8.17 1.62 17.39
N HIS A 60 9.17 1.01 16.76
CA HIS A 60 10.49 0.74 17.37
C HIS A 60 11.47 1.92 17.25
N GLY A 61 11.03 3.08 16.75
CA GLY A 61 11.87 4.27 16.59
C GLY A 61 12.95 4.14 15.51
N LEU A 62 12.72 3.26 14.52
CA LEU A 62 13.63 3.08 13.40
C LEU A 62 13.18 3.98 12.24
N PRO A 63 14.02 4.92 11.79
CA PRO A 63 13.66 5.76 10.65
C PRO A 63 13.54 4.92 9.37
N THR A 64 12.51 5.19 8.57
CA THR A 64 12.21 4.45 7.33
C THR A 64 12.03 5.41 6.16
N PRO A 65 13.10 6.01 5.63
CA PRO A 65 12.98 6.95 4.51
C PRO A 65 12.48 6.25 3.25
N GLY A 66 11.55 6.88 2.55
CA GLY A 66 10.99 6.39 1.27
C GLY A 66 10.03 5.21 1.37
N ALA A 67 9.76 4.67 2.57
CA ALA A 67 8.73 3.67 2.77
C ALA A 67 7.31 4.25 2.63
N ASP A 68 7.21 5.54 2.75
CA ASP A 68 5.97 6.30 2.73
C ASP A 68 5.61 6.78 1.30
N ARG A 69 5.68 5.88 0.33
CA ARG A 69 4.94 6.08 -0.91
C ARG A 69 3.48 5.71 -0.65
N LEU A 70 2.81 6.57 0.10
CA LEU A 70 1.36 6.53 0.19
C LEU A 70 0.81 6.70 -1.23
N ALA A 71 0.14 5.67 -1.74
CA ALA A 71 -0.74 5.91 -2.85
C ALA A 71 -1.84 6.85 -2.31
N ILE A 72 -1.80 8.11 -2.69
CA ILE A 72 -2.82 9.11 -2.28
C ILE A 72 -4.21 8.53 -2.44
N THR A 73 -4.45 7.85 -3.55
CA THR A 73 -5.74 7.24 -3.89
C THR A 73 -6.19 6.14 -2.94
N THR A 74 -5.34 5.67 -2.02
CA THR A 74 -5.70 4.67 -1.00
C THR A 74 -5.74 5.25 0.41
N HIS A 75 -5.25 6.48 0.62
CA HIS A 75 -5.31 7.13 1.92
C HIS A 75 -6.74 7.62 2.20
N ILE A 76 -7.29 7.25 3.36
CA ILE A 76 -8.69 7.54 3.70
C ILE A 76 -9.02 9.04 3.63
N GLY A 77 -8.09 9.92 4.05
CA GLY A 77 -8.27 11.36 3.94
C GLY A 77 -8.36 11.86 2.50
N ALA A 78 -7.59 11.28 1.56
CA ALA A 78 -7.73 11.61 0.15
C ALA A 78 -9.03 11.04 -0.45
N LEU A 79 -9.44 9.84 -0.02
CA LEU A 79 -10.74 9.27 -0.39
C LEU A 79 -11.90 10.15 0.10
N ASP A 80 -11.79 10.75 1.29
CA ASP A 80 -12.78 11.70 1.80
C ASP A 80 -12.86 12.97 0.92
N LEU A 81 -11.71 13.49 0.45
CA LEU A 81 -11.66 14.60 -0.49
C LEU A 81 -12.20 14.22 -1.87
N MET A 82 -11.91 13.02 -2.34
CA MET A 82 -12.49 12.51 -3.59
C MET A 82 -14.00 12.33 -3.46
N ALA A 83 -14.50 11.80 -2.33
CA ALA A 83 -15.92 11.66 -2.06
C ALA A 83 -16.65 13.03 -2.06
N LEU A 84 -15.99 14.09 -1.57
CA LEU A 84 -16.51 15.45 -1.68
C LEU A 84 -16.77 15.84 -3.14
N GLY A 85 -15.76 15.68 -3.99
CA GLY A 85 -15.90 16.01 -5.41
C GLY A 85 -16.94 15.14 -6.12
N ASP A 86 -17.05 13.85 -5.77
CA ASP A 86 -18.06 12.94 -6.32
C ASP A 86 -19.48 13.38 -5.97
N VAL A 87 -19.74 13.68 -4.70
CA VAL A 87 -21.05 14.12 -4.22
C VAL A 87 -21.47 15.43 -4.89
N LEU A 88 -20.53 16.32 -5.13
CA LEU A 88 -20.81 17.58 -5.81
C LEU A 88 -21.10 17.37 -7.30
N SER A 89 -20.36 16.45 -7.95
CA SER A 89 -20.50 16.13 -9.38
C SER A 89 -21.71 15.22 -9.66
N ASN A 90 -22.05 14.33 -8.72
CA ASN A 90 -23.18 13.40 -8.83
C ASN A 90 -24.05 13.41 -7.56
N PRO A 91 -25.01 14.32 -7.47
CA PRO A 91 -25.87 14.43 -6.29
C PRO A 91 -26.80 13.23 -6.03
N ALA A 92 -26.86 12.26 -6.96
CA ALA A 92 -27.68 11.06 -6.82
C ALA A 92 -26.94 9.89 -6.18
N ASP A 93 -25.63 10.02 -5.90
CA ASP A 93 -24.84 8.97 -5.26
C ASP A 93 -24.99 9.03 -3.73
N ASP A 94 -25.96 8.31 -3.23
CA ASP A 94 -26.24 8.22 -1.79
C ASP A 94 -25.11 7.57 -0.99
N LEU A 95 -24.32 6.68 -1.62
CA LEU A 95 -23.22 6.00 -0.96
C LEU A 95 -22.06 6.96 -0.69
N GLN A 96 -21.66 7.72 -1.71
CA GLN A 96 -20.63 8.74 -1.56
C GLN A 96 -21.07 9.86 -0.62
N LEU A 97 -22.35 10.25 -0.67
CA LEU A 97 -22.91 11.21 0.29
C LEU A 97 -22.79 10.70 1.74
N ALA A 98 -23.14 9.45 1.99
CA ALA A 98 -23.02 8.86 3.32
C ALA A 98 -21.56 8.81 3.79
N ALA A 99 -20.63 8.41 2.91
CA ALA A 99 -19.20 8.41 3.20
C ALA A 99 -18.67 9.81 3.54
N LEU A 100 -19.04 10.82 2.74
CA LEU A 100 -18.66 12.21 2.96
C LEU A 100 -19.21 12.78 4.28
N LEU A 101 -20.47 12.51 4.61
CA LEU A 101 -21.07 12.96 5.86
C LEU A 101 -20.40 12.33 7.09
N ARG A 102 -19.85 11.12 6.97
CA ARG A 102 -19.06 10.44 8.01
C ARG A 102 -17.60 10.88 8.05
N SER A 103 -17.12 11.56 7.00
CA SER A 103 -15.74 12.06 6.96
C SER A 103 -15.50 13.14 8.02
N PRO A 104 -14.23 13.43 8.36
CA PRO A 104 -13.89 14.49 9.30
C PRO A 104 -14.39 15.88 8.89
N LEU A 105 -14.69 16.09 7.61
CA LEU A 105 -15.21 17.37 7.12
C LEU A 105 -16.55 17.75 7.78
N PHE A 106 -17.40 16.74 8.04
CA PHE A 106 -18.72 16.93 8.65
C PHE A 106 -18.88 16.20 9.99
N ASP A 107 -18.24 15.04 10.16
CA ASP A 107 -18.27 14.21 11.37
C ASP A 107 -19.68 13.91 11.88
N ILE A 108 -20.62 13.67 10.96
CA ILE A 108 -22.01 13.36 11.29
C ILE A 108 -22.09 12.00 12.00
N SER A 109 -22.84 11.92 13.09
CA SER A 109 -23.04 10.69 13.86
C SER A 109 -23.74 9.61 13.03
N GLU A 110 -23.55 8.33 13.39
CA GLU A 110 -24.23 7.24 12.70
C GLU A 110 -25.74 7.27 12.90
N ASP A 111 -26.20 7.72 14.05
CA ASP A 111 -27.62 7.87 14.35
C ASP A 111 -28.26 8.99 13.51
N ASP A 112 -27.59 10.14 13.38
CA ASP A 112 -28.04 11.21 12.51
C ASP A 112 -28.06 10.79 11.04
N LEU A 113 -27.03 10.06 10.60
CA LEU A 113 -26.97 9.53 9.24
C LEU A 113 -28.12 8.53 8.99
N ARG A 114 -28.38 7.64 9.94
CA ARG A 114 -29.50 6.68 9.87
C ARG A 114 -30.85 7.41 9.81
N ALA A 115 -31.05 8.45 10.60
CA ALA A 115 -32.27 9.25 10.57
C ALA A 115 -32.49 9.94 9.18
N VAL A 116 -31.42 10.36 8.53
CA VAL A 116 -31.47 10.93 7.18
C VAL A 116 -31.74 9.87 6.12
N ALA A 117 -31.16 8.65 6.28
CA ALA A 117 -31.22 7.58 5.27
C ALA A 117 -32.53 6.77 5.30
N GLN A 118 -33.29 6.75 6.40
CA GLN A 118 -34.50 5.96 6.57
C GLN A 118 -35.77 6.84 6.73
N PRO A 119 -36.95 6.42 6.22
CA PRO A 119 -37.20 5.33 5.28
C PRO A 119 -36.80 5.68 3.84
N ARG A 120 -36.39 4.64 3.07
CA ARG A 120 -36.05 4.80 1.65
C ARG A 120 -37.33 4.77 0.80
N ASP A 121 -37.92 5.92 0.55
CA ASP A 121 -38.85 6.07 -0.54
C ASP A 121 -38.13 6.29 -1.88
N LYS A 122 -38.72 5.84 -2.99
CA LYS A 122 -38.13 5.99 -4.33
C LYS A 122 -37.86 7.46 -4.66
N GLY A 123 -36.59 7.84 -4.76
CA GLY A 123 -36.13 9.21 -5.15
C GLY A 123 -34.71 9.49 -4.68
N SER A 124 -34.00 10.44 -5.30
CA SER A 124 -32.63 10.79 -4.94
C SER A 124 -32.51 11.25 -3.46
N GLY A 125 -31.54 10.70 -2.73
CA GLY A 125 -31.39 10.90 -1.30
C GLY A 125 -31.17 12.35 -0.87
N ARG A 126 -30.47 13.16 -1.69
CA ARG A 126 -30.01 14.51 -1.32
C ARG A 126 -31.14 15.51 -1.06
N GLY A 127 -32.16 15.55 -1.92
CA GLY A 127 -33.29 16.49 -1.76
C GLY A 127 -34.12 16.20 -0.51
N ARG A 128 -34.44 14.92 -0.28
CA ARG A 128 -35.27 14.48 0.86
C ARG A 128 -34.48 14.35 2.15
N ALA A 129 -33.21 14.04 2.09
CA ALA A 129 -32.31 14.03 3.23
C ALA A 129 -32.23 15.43 3.88
N ARG A 130 -32.23 16.49 3.07
CA ARG A 130 -32.27 17.87 3.55
C ARG A 130 -33.57 18.20 4.28
N GLU A 131 -34.72 17.74 3.78
CA GLU A 131 -36.02 17.97 4.40
C GLU A 131 -36.18 17.23 5.73
N ARG A 132 -35.53 16.10 5.89
CA ARG A 132 -35.55 15.25 7.10
C ARG A 132 -34.45 15.59 8.11
N ALA A 133 -33.56 16.48 7.78
CA ALA A 133 -32.46 16.90 8.67
C ALA A 133 -33.04 17.52 9.96
N SER A 134 -33.14 16.73 11.02
CA SER A 134 -33.53 17.20 12.35
C SER A 134 -32.35 17.75 13.13
N SER A 135 -31.14 17.21 12.90
CA SER A 135 -29.91 17.63 13.56
C SER A 135 -29.36 18.92 12.97
N PRO A 136 -28.97 19.91 13.83
CA PRO A 136 -28.31 21.13 13.36
C PRO A 136 -27.02 20.86 12.55
N ALA A 137 -26.25 19.81 12.92
CA ALA A 137 -25.03 19.42 12.24
C ALA A 137 -25.31 18.95 10.79
N VAL A 138 -26.37 18.17 10.59
CA VAL A 138 -26.79 17.71 9.26
C VAL A 138 -27.27 18.90 8.41
N LYS A 139 -28.02 19.83 8.98
CA LYS A 139 -28.46 21.05 8.27
C LYS A 139 -27.26 21.87 7.79
N ALA A 140 -26.30 22.13 8.67
CA ALA A 140 -25.07 22.86 8.35
C ALA A 140 -24.26 22.15 7.24
N ALA A 141 -24.18 20.80 7.29
CA ALA A 141 -23.50 20.02 6.25
C ALA A 141 -24.18 20.21 4.86
N PHE A 142 -25.50 20.15 4.80
CA PHE A 142 -26.23 20.37 3.55
C PHE A 142 -26.17 21.82 3.05
N GLU A 143 -26.06 22.80 3.95
CA GLU A 143 -25.82 24.20 3.59
C GLU A 143 -24.44 24.36 2.94
N SER A 144 -23.38 23.81 3.55
CA SER A 144 -22.04 23.80 2.98
C SER A 144 -22.02 23.11 1.60
N LEU A 145 -22.65 21.93 1.48
CA LEU A 145 -22.71 21.20 0.21
C LEU A 145 -23.44 22.01 -0.89
N ARG A 146 -24.46 22.76 -0.53
CA ARG A 146 -25.17 23.63 -1.48
C ARG A 146 -24.28 24.79 -1.96
N ASP A 147 -23.60 25.43 -1.01
CA ASP A 147 -22.74 26.56 -1.31
C ASP A 147 -21.53 26.12 -2.16
N TRP A 148 -20.93 24.98 -1.86
CA TRP A 148 -19.87 24.39 -2.68
C TRP A 148 -20.37 23.98 -4.07
N CYS A 149 -21.59 23.46 -4.18
CA CYS A 149 -22.19 23.11 -5.47
C CYS A 149 -22.36 24.32 -6.38
N GLY A 150 -22.68 25.50 -5.81
CA GLY A 150 -22.79 26.75 -6.56
C GLY A 150 -21.45 27.28 -7.09
N ARG A 151 -20.33 26.77 -6.62
CA ARG A 151 -18.99 27.19 -7.02
C ARG A 151 -18.35 26.29 -8.08
N LEU A 152 -18.89 25.08 -8.31
CA LEU A 152 -18.28 24.06 -9.17
C LEU A 152 -18.00 24.52 -10.61
N ASP A 153 -18.86 25.35 -11.17
CA ASP A 153 -18.74 25.84 -12.55
C ASP A 153 -17.72 26.97 -12.69
N PHE A 154 -17.27 27.54 -11.57
CA PHE A 154 -16.41 28.72 -11.53
C PHE A 154 -15.03 28.44 -10.95
N ASP A 155 -14.96 27.60 -9.91
CA ASP A 155 -13.71 27.30 -9.24
C ASP A 155 -12.95 26.17 -9.93
N ARG A 156 -11.64 26.38 -10.11
CA ARG A 156 -10.74 25.31 -10.53
C ARG A 156 -10.49 24.35 -9.36
N PRO A 157 -10.11 23.08 -9.64
CA PRO A 157 -9.93 22.07 -8.59
C PRO A 157 -9.02 22.49 -7.44
N PHE A 158 -7.86 23.07 -7.73
CA PHE A 158 -6.93 23.53 -6.70
C PHE A 158 -7.55 24.62 -5.81
N ASN A 159 -8.17 25.63 -6.42
CA ASN A 159 -8.78 26.74 -5.68
C ASN A 159 -9.93 26.24 -4.81
N PHE A 160 -10.79 25.38 -5.34
CA PHE A 160 -11.90 24.79 -4.61
C PHE A 160 -11.43 24.03 -3.38
N TYR A 161 -10.51 23.05 -3.55
CA TYR A 161 -10.04 22.25 -2.42
C TYR A 161 -9.19 23.07 -1.43
N SER A 162 -8.39 24.02 -1.89
CA SER A 162 -7.66 24.94 -1.01
C SER A 162 -8.59 25.73 -0.12
N ASP A 163 -9.67 26.25 -0.66
CA ASP A 163 -10.66 27.00 0.13
C ASP A 163 -11.32 26.12 1.19
N VAL A 164 -11.80 24.95 0.82
CA VAL A 164 -12.42 23.98 1.75
C VAL A 164 -11.45 23.61 2.86
N LEU A 165 -10.19 23.34 2.53
CA LEU A 165 -9.20 22.85 3.48
C LEU A 165 -8.65 23.95 4.39
N TYR A 166 -8.24 25.07 3.84
CA TYR A 166 -7.57 26.13 4.59
C TYR A 166 -8.52 27.23 5.07
N ARG A 167 -9.34 27.78 4.20
CA ARG A 167 -10.22 28.90 4.55
C ARG A 167 -11.42 28.46 5.39
N GLU A 168 -12.02 27.32 5.07
CA GLU A 168 -13.19 26.80 5.78
C GLU A 168 -12.83 25.80 6.90
N GLY A 169 -11.53 25.58 7.12
CA GLY A 169 -11.01 24.83 8.25
C GLY A 169 -11.09 23.31 8.12
N GLY A 170 -11.28 22.77 6.91
CA GLY A 170 -11.32 21.34 6.64
C GLY A 170 -10.06 20.62 7.09
N LEU A 171 -8.86 21.19 6.83
CA LEU A 171 -7.59 20.61 7.25
C LEU A 171 -7.50 20.44 8.77
N ARG A 172 -7.98 21.43 9.54
CA ARG A 172 -8.00 21.33 11.02
C ARG A 172 -8.85 20.16 11.49
N LYS A 173 -10.00 19.93 10.84
CA LYS A 173 -10.88 18.81 11.15
C LYS A 173 -10.22 17.46 10.79
N MET A 174 -9.56 17.40 9.63
CA MET A 174 -8.82 16.20 9.19
C MET A 174 -7.64 15.89 10.11
N ARG A 175 -6.87 16.91 10.55
CA ARG A 175 -5.80 16.74 11.55
C ARG A 175 -6.32 16.20 12.88
N GLY A 176 -7.51 16.60 13.30
CA GLY A 176 -8.16 16.09 14.52
C GLY A 176 -8.37 14.57 14.49
N ARG A 177 -8.59 13.98 13.31
CA ARG A 177 -8.84 12.54 13.15
C ARG A 177 -7.60 11.74 12.75
N PHE A 178 -6.76 12.30 11.87
CA PHE A 178 -5.64 11.59 11.24
C PHE A 178 -4.26 11.98 11.82
N GLY A 179 -4.21 13.04 12.64
CA GLY A 179 -2.93 13.56 13.10
C GLY A 179 -2.21 14.43 12.05
N ALA A 180 -0.94 14.75 12.31
CA ALA A 180 -0.14 15.62 11.44
C ALA A 180 0.25 14.97 10.10
N GLU A 181 0.20 13.66 10.00
CA GLU A 181 0.54 12.92 8.77
C GLU A 181 -0.40 13.25 7.60
N ILE A 182 -1.61 13.76 7.87
CA ILE A 182 -2.54 14.19 6.85
C ILE A 182 -2.03 15.37 6.02
N ASP A 183 -1.11 16.16 6.56
CA ASP A 183 -0.61 17.36 5.90
C ASP A 183 0.11 17.03 4.60
N ASP A 184 0.90 15.97 4.60
CA ASP A 184 1.61 15.52 3.40
C ASP A 184 0.63 14.99 2.35
N VAL A 185 -0.42 14.28 2.78
CA VAL A 185 -1.46 13.75 1.89
C VAL A 185 -2.23 14.90 1.24
N VAL A 186 -2.56 15.92 2.02
CA VAL A 186 -3.28 17.11 1.54
C VAL A 186 -2.41 17.95 0.61
N ALA A 187 -1.13 18.14 0.96
CA ALA A 187 -0.20 18.89 0.11
C ALA A 187 -0.10 18.25 -1.28
N GLU A 188 0.15 16.96 -1.33
CA GLU A 188 0.25 16.23 -2.59
C GLU A 188 -1.07 16.19 -3.36
N PHE A 189 -2.22 16.03 -2.66
CA PHE A 189 -3.52 16.09 -3.30
C PHE A 189 -3.74 17.45 -3.99
N LEU A 190 -3.33 18.53 -3.35
CA LEU A 190 -3.41 19.88 -3.90
C LEU A 190 -2.40 20.11 -5.04
N ASP A 191 -1.19 19.56 -4.95
CA ASP A 191 -0.20 19.62 -6.03
C ASP A 191 -0.70 18.90 -7.28
N LEU A 192 -1.37 17.75 -7.12
CA LEU A 192 -2.02 17.05 -8.23
C LEU A 192 -3.19 17.86 -8.82
N ALA A 193 -3.99 18.52 -7.96
CA ALA A 193 -5.05 19.39 -8.42
C ALA A 193 -4.51 20.59 -9.21
N LEU A 194 -3.42 21.19 -8.74
CA LEU A 194 -2.72 22.26 -9.44
C LEU A 194 -2.11 21.81 -10.78
N ALA A 195 -1.52 20.62 -10.80
CA ALA A 195 -0.98 20.03 -12.04
C ALA A 195 -2.09 19.76 -13.07
N HIS A 196 -3.28 19.29 -12.61
CA HIS A 196 -4.45 19.08 -13.47
C HIS A 196 -4.93 20.38 -14.13
N GLU A 197 -4.72 21.54 -13.51
CA GLU A 197 -5.11 22.84 -14.08
C GLU A 197 -4.34 23.22 -15.34
N GLN A 198 -3.23 22.52 -15.64
CA GLN A 198 -2.50 22.67 -16.90
C GLN A 198 -3.19 21.93 -18.06
N SER A 199 -4.23 21.13 -17.78
CA SER A 199 -4.98 20.43 -18.83
C SER A 199 -5.84 21.43 -19.65
N PRO A 200 -6.18 21.10 -20.91
CA PRO A 200 -6.97 22.00 -21.78
C PRO A 200 -8.36 22.34 -21.22
N GLN A 201 -8.93 21.46 -20.41
CA GLN A 201 -10.25 21.64 -19.78
C GLN A 201 -10.21 21.19 -18.32
N PRO A 202 -9.65 22.01 -17.43
CA PRO A 202 -9.54 21.64 -16.02
C PRO A 202 -10.92 21.69 -15.38
N SER A 203 -11.41 20.52 -14.95
CA SER A 203 -12.67 20.37 -14.24
C SER A 203 -12.51 19.46 -13.04
N LEU A 204 -13.37 19.62 -12.03
CA LEU A 204 -13.36 18.76 -10.84
C LEU A 204 -13.56 17.28 -11.22
N LEU A 205 -14.50 17.00 -12.10
CA LEU A 205 -14.77 15.63 -12.59
C LEU A 205 -13.57 15.03 -13.34
N GLY A 206 -12.93 15.83 -14.22
CA GLY A 206 -11.70 15.44 -14.93
C GLY A 206 -10.56 15.13 -13.99
N PHE A 207 -10.36 15.95 -12.96
CA PHE A 207 -9.36 15.72 -11.92
C PHE A 207 -9.59 14.41 -11.18
N LEU A 208 -10.82 14.13 -10.73
CA LEU A 208 -11.15 12.89 -10.02
C LEU A 208 -11.00 11.66 -10.93
N ALA A 209 -11.35 11.76 -12.20
CA ALA A 209 -11.14 10.69 -13.17
C ALA A 209 -9.64 10.41 -13.38
N GLU A 210 -8.83 11.46 -13.46
CA GLU A 210 -7.37 11.35 -13.57
C GLU A 210 -6.76 10.70 -12.33
N LEU A 211 -7.15 11.11 -11.12
CA LEU A 211 -6.70 10.51 -9.87
C LEU A 211 -7.00 9.01 -9.80
N ARG A 212 -8.17 8.58 -10.28
CA ARG A 212 -8.56 7.16 -10.29
C ARG A 212 -7.84 6.36 -11.35
N SER A 213 -7.52 6.97 -12.50
CA SER A 213 -6.84 6.28 -13.60
C SER A 213 -5.36 6.07 -13.35
N ARG A 214 -4.75 6.89 -12.49
CA ARG A 214 -3.34 6.83 -12.13
C ARG A 214 -3.19 6.18 -10.76
N GLU A 215 -2.33 5.16 -10.63
CA GLU A 215 -1.71 4.85 -9.35
C GLU A 215 -0.75 6.00 -8.99
N VAL A 216 -1.31 7.10 -8.48
CA VAL A 216 -0.49 8.24 -8.07
C VAL A 216 0.24 7.86 -6.80
N THR A 217 1.50 7.55 -6.97
CA THR A 217 2.42 7.26 -5.88
C THR A 217 3.16 8.55 -5.53
N ILE A 218 2.95 9.07 -4.33
CA ILE A 218 3.72 10.21 -3.82
C ILE A 218 5.21 9.83 -3.83
N ARG A 219 6.00 10.52 -4.64
CA ARG A 219 7.43 10.66 -4.36
C ARG A 219 7.55 11.77 -3.32
N ARG A 220 7.70 11.42 -2.05
CA ARG A 220 8.38 12.37 -1.17
C ARG A 220 9.76 12.56 -1.78
N GLU A 221 10.03 13.72 -2.34
CA GLU A 221 11.38 14.24 -2.46
C GLU A 221 11.84 14.56 -1.03
N LEU A 222 12.19 13.50 -0.30
CA LEU A 222 13.06 13.67 0.84
C LEU A 222 14.36 14.17 0.25
N GLY A 223 14.65 15.45 0.48
CA GLY A 223 15.98 15.98 0.29
C GLY A 223 16.98 14.99 0.87
N GLU A 224 18.05 14.73 0.11
CA GLU A 224 19.20 13.89 0.43
C GLU A 224 18.86 12.61 1.18
N ALA A 225 19.15 11.45 0.60
CA ALA A 225 18.86 10.11 1.08
C ALA A 225 18.76 10.03 2.62
N GLY A 226 17.54 10.11 3.15
CA GLY A 226 17.35 10.10 4.60
C GLY A 226 17.89 8.80 5.16
N SER A 227 18.71 8.94 6.22
CA SER A 227 19.30 7.83 6.96
C SER A 227 18.22 6.93 7.54
N GLY A 228 18.24 5.61 7.27
CA GLY A 228 17.29 4.68 7.86
C GLY A 228 17.05 3.38 7.11
N VAL A 229 16.19 2.53 7.68
CA VAL A 229 15.82 1.23 7.12
C VAL A 229 14.98 1.43 5.84
N ARG A 230 15.47 0.95 4.72
CA ARG A 230 14.76 1.04 3.44
C ARG A 230 13.80 -0.14 3.27
N VAL A 231 12.53 0.14 2.95
CA VAL A 231 11.51 -0.89 2.69
C VAL A 231 10.95 -0.68 1.28
N MET A 232 11.08 -1.66 0.40
CA MET A 232 10.61 -1.53 -0.98
C MET A 232 10.28 -2.88 -1.64
N THR A 233 9.69 -2.82 -2.83
CA THR A 233 9.50 -4.03 -3.63
C THR A 233 10.79 -4.42 -4.35
N VAL A 234 10.93 -5.72 -4.70
CA VAL A 234 12.08 -6.20 -5.46
C VAL A 234 12.28 -5.43 -6.77
N HIS A 235 11.20 -5.06 -7.45
CA HIS A 235 11.29 -4.21 -8.65
C HIS A 235 11.84 -2.82 -8.34
N GLY A 236 11.41 -2.22 -7.22
CA GLY A 236 11.89 -0.90 -6.81
C GLY A 236 13.35 -0.89 -6.37
N ALA A 237 13.90 -2.06 -6.03
CA ALA A 237 15.28 -2.20 -5.59
C ALA A 237 16.28 -2.45 -6.75
N LYS A 238 15.82 -2.41 -8.00
CA LYS A 238 16.71 -2.60 -9.16
C LYS A 238 17.81 -1.53 -9.18
N GLY A 239 19.07 -1.96 -9.13
CA GLY A 239 20.23 -1.07 -9.09
C GLY A 239 20.61 -0.56 -7.69
N LEU A 240 19.88 -0.94 -6.64
CA LEU A 240 20.22 -0.64 -5.25
C LEU A 240 20.79 -1.88 -4.58
N GLU A 241 21.76 -1.67 -3.68
CA GLU A 241 22.38 -2.71 -2.88
C GLU A 241 22.43 -2.28 -1.41
N ALA A 242 22.59 -3.24 -0.52
CA ALA A 242 22.72 -2.99 0.91
C ALA A 242 23.56 -4.08 1.59
N PRO A 243 24.31 -3.71 2.65
CA PRO A 243 25.03 -4.67 3.47
C PRO A 243 24.15 -5.79 4.00
N ILE A 244 22.94 -5.47 4.46
CA ILE A 244 21.97 -6.43 5.00
C ILE A 244 20.67 -6.34 4.20
N VAL A 245 20.24 -7.45 3.63
CA VAL A 245 18.95 -7.56 2.94
C VAL A 245 18.05 -8.56 3.66
N ILE A 246 16.78 -8.19 3.84
CA ILE A 246 15.75 -9.03 4.43
C ILE A 246 14.65 -9.30 3.39
N LEU A 247 14.47 -10.54 2.95
CA LEU A 247 13.34 -10.96 2.15
C LEU A 247 12.18 -11.32 3.09
N ALA A 248 11.19 -10.41 3.20
CA ALA A 248 10.19 -10.49 4.26
C ALA A 248 8.99 -11.38 3.92
N ASP A 249 8.70 -11.61 2.64
CA ASP A 249 7.55 -12.39 2.16
C ASP A 249 7.98 -13.60 1.30
N ALA A 250 9.15 -14.17 1.58
CA ALA A 250 9.72 -15.27 0.79
C ALA A 250 8.85 -16.53 0.75
N ALA A 251 7.96 -16.74 1.74
CA ALA A 251 7.01 -17.84 1.77
C ALA A 251 5.74 -17.59 0.91
N SER A 252 5.61 -16.42 0.30
CA SER A 252 4.50 -16.11 -0.59
C SER A 252 4.68 -16.75 -1.94
N THR A 253 3.65 -17.48 -2.39
CA THR A 253 3.56 -18.10 -3.72
C THR A 253 2.60 -17.33 -4.64
N GLU A 254 2.19 -16.13 -4.26
CA GLU A 254 1.26 -15.33 -5.07
C GLU A 254 1.89 -14.91 -6.40
N ILE A 255 1.96 -15.86 -7.31
CA ILE A 255 2.01 -15.60 -8.74
C ILE A 255 0.62 -15.07 -9.07
N GLY A 256 0.53 -13.80 -9.45
CA GLY A 256 -0.75 -13.18 -9.78
C GLY A 256 -1.50 -14.06 -10.76
N ARG A 257 -2.72 -14.47 -10.42
CA ARG A 257 -3.55 -15.21 -11.37
C ARG A 257 -3.83 -14.29 -12.56
N ASP A 258 -3.50 -14.76 -13.74
CA ASP A 258 -3.89 -14.04 -14.96
C ASP A 258 -5.43 -13.92 -15.01
N ARG A 259 -5.92 -12.69 -14.80
CA ARG A 259 -7.34 -12.36 -14.84
C ARG A 259 -7.74 -11.76 -16.17
N ARG A 260 -6.87 -11.81 -17.18
CA ARG A 260 -7.21 -11.30 -18.50
C ARG A 260 -8.40 -12.09 -19.05
N SER A 261 -9.37 -11.38 -19.53
CA SER A 261 -10.52 -11.94 -20.26
C SER A 261 -10.39 -11.73 -21.78
N ILE A 262 -9.41 -10.94 -22.20
CA ILE A 262 -9.14 -10.63 -23.62
C ILE A 262 -7.75 -11.15 -23.96
N PHE A 263 -7.65 -11.94 -25.00
CA PHE A 263 -6.44 -12.54 -25.52
C PHE A 263 -6.25 -12.08 -26.96
N MET A 264 -5.03 -11.65 -27.31
CA MET A 264 -4.67 -11.22 -28.67
C MET A 264 -3.85 -12.33 -29.34
N SER A 265 -4.22 -12.71 -30.56
CA SER A 265 -3.40 -13.60 -31.36
C SER A 265 -2.36 -12.80 -32.18
N ALA A 266 -1.44 -13.50 -32.83
CA ALA A 266 -0.48 -12.90 -33.76
C ALA A 266 -1.14 -12.29 -35.00
N GLU A 267 -2.32 -12.75 -35.37
CA GLU A 267 -3.21 -12.13 -36.36
C GLU A 267 -4.06 -11.06 -35.66
N PRO A 268 -4.68 -10.10 -36.40
CA PRO A 268 -5.48 -9.02 -35.80
C PRO A 268 -6.82 -9.53 -35.24
N LEU A 269 -6.80 -10.64 -34.54
CA LEU A 269 -7.94 -11.27 -33.88
C LEU A 269 -7.74 -11.21 -32.36
N PHE A 270 -8.80 -11.01 -31.64
CA PHE A 270 -8.81 -11.14 -30.19
C PHE A 270 -9.94 -12.05 -29.75
N PHE A 271 -9.67 -12.82 -28.70
CA PHE A 271 -10.63 -13.73 -28.08
C PHE A 271 -11.06 -13.17 -26.74
N HIS A 272 -12.33 -13.30 -26.41
CA HIS A 272 -12.86 -12.95 -25.10
C HIS A 272 -13.32 -14.21 -24.37
N ALA A 273 -12.74 -14.48 -23.19
CA ALA A 273 -13.11 -15.57 -22.31
C ALA A 273 -13.12 -15.09 -20.86
N SER A 274 -14.28 -14.74 -20.33
CA SER A 274 -14.46 -14.23 -18.95
C SER A 274 -14.69 -15.33 -17.91
N SER A 275 -15.05 -16.54 -18.33
CA SER A 275 -15.25 -17.71 -17.46
C SER A 275 -14.54 -18.94 -17.99
N LYS A 276 -14.39 -19.97 -17.15
CA LYS A 276 -13.70 -21.21 -17.53
C LYS A 276 -14.38 -21.92 -18.70
N GLU A 277 -15.69 -21.84 -18.79
CA GLU A 277 -16.51 -22.49 -19.81
C GLU A 277 -16.37 -21.81 -21.18
N MET A 278 -15.89 -20.59 -21.23
CA MET A 278 -15.70 -19.81 -22.46
C MET A 278 -14.32 -20.01 -23.09
N HIS A 279 -13.40 -20.70 -22.41
CA HIS A 279 -12.07 -20.95 -22.96
C HIS A 279 -12.14 -21.99 -24.08
N VAL A 280 -11.54 -21.64 -25.21
CA VAL A 280 -11.24 -22.51 -26.33
C VAL A 280 -9.75 -22.89 -26.32
N ALA A 281 -9.31 -23.82 -27.17
CA ALA A 281 -7.93 -24.30 -27.20
C ALA A 281 -6.91 -23.14 -27.29
N GLU A 282 -7.14 -22.18 -28.16
CA GLU A 282 -6.27 -21.02 -28.39
C GLU A 282 -6.16 -20.14 -27.14
N THR A 283 -7.27 -19.87 -26.44
CA THR A 283 -7.24 -19.05 -25.21
C THR A 283 -6.59 -19.79 -24.04
N LEU A 284 -6.70 -21.12 -24.00
CA LEU A 284 -6.00 -21.96 -23.02
C LEU A 284 -4.49 -21.97 -23.26
N GLU A 285 -4.05 -22.02 -24.52
CA GLU A 285 -2.65 -21.94 -24.89
C GLU A 285 -2.03 -20.60 -24.49
N HIS A 286 -2.65 -19.49 -24.88
CA HIS A 286 -2.22 -18.15 -24.45
C HIS A 286 -2.18 -17.97 -22.93
N ARG A 287 -3.11 -18.60 -22.23
CA ARG A 287 -3.11 -18.59 -20.77
C ARG A 287 -1.95 -19.40 -20.20
N ALA A 288 -1.68 -20.57 -20.73
CA ALA A 288 -0.55 -21.40 -20.32
C ALA A 288 0.80 -20.69 -20.56
N GLU A 289 0.95 -20.02 -21.71
CA GLU A 289 2.13 -19.19 -22.01
C GLU A 289 2.30 -18.05 -21.01
N ALA A 290 1.21 -17.36 -20.70
CA ALA A 290 1.23 -16.26 -19.72
C ALA A 290 1.58 -16.74 -18.30
N GLU A 291 1.01 -17.87 -17.86
CA GLU A 291 1.33 -18.50 -16.58
C GLU A 291 2.79 -18.95 -16.52
N ALA A 292 3.32 -19.51 -17.61
CA ALA A 292 4.73 -19.87 -17.72
C ALA A 292 5.65 -18.64 -17.65
N ALA A 293 5.30 -17.57 -18.35
CA ALA A 293 6.04 -16.30 -18.32
C ALA A 293 6.02 -15.67 -16.91
N GLN A 294 4.88 -15.68 -16.22
CA GLN A 294 4.77 -15.19 -14.84
C GLN A 294 5.61 -16.02 -13.87
N LYS A 295 5.62 -17.35 -14.05
CA LYS A 295 6.47 -18.24 -13.23
C LYS A 295 7.95 -17.99 -13.47
N ALA A 296 8.35 -17.78 -14.72
CA ALA A 296 9.74 -17.44 -15.06
C ALA A 296 10.14 -16.08 -14.46
N GLU A 297 9.23 -15.10 -14.48
CA GLU A 297 9.46 -13.79 -13.86
C GLU A 297 9.55 -13.88 -12.33
N TYR A 298 8.73 -14.71 -11.70
CA TYR A 298 8.78 -14.96 -10.26
C TYR A 298 10.17 -15.44 -9.81
N TRP A 299 10.79 -16.38 -10.55
CA TRP A 299 12.14 -16.87 -10.23
C TRP A 299 13.24 -15.85 -10.58
N ARG A 300 13.07 -15.07 -11.65
CA ARG A 300 14.00 -13.96 -11.96
C ARG A 300 14.02 -12.90 -10.86
N LYS A 301 12.86 -12.61 -10.27
CA LYS A 301 12.76 -11.69 -9.12
C LYS A 301 13.54 -12.21 -7.91
N LEU A 302 13.50 -13.52 -7.64
CA LEU A 302 14.32 -14.10 -6.57
C LEU A 302 15.81 -13.85 -6.79
N TYR A 303 16.31 -14.11 -7.99
CA TYR A 303 17.71 -13.83 -8.31
C TYR A 303 18.06 -12.35 -8.07
N VAL A 304 17.22 -11.44 -8.55
CA VAL A 304 17.41 -9.99 -8.33
C VAL A 304 17.41 -9.69 -6.84
N ALA A 305 16.46 -10.22 -6.06
CA ALA A 305 16.35 -9.94 -4.64
C ALA A 305 17.58 -10.43 -3.85
N MET A 306 18.05 -11.65 -4.12
CA MET A 306 19.22 -12.22 -3.44
C MET A 306 20.50 -11.46 -3.76
N THR A 307 20.67 -11.01 -5.01
CA THR A 307 21.86 -10.25 -5.44
C THR A 307 21.90 -8.81 -4.95
N ARG A 308 20.92 -8.35 -4.17
CA ARG A 308 20.95 -7.03 -3.52
C ARG A 308 21.73 -7.04 -2.20
N ALA A 309 21.97 -8.22 -1.62
CA ALA A 309 22.75 -8.36 -0.40
C ALA A 309 24.26 -8.33 -0.69
N GLU A 310 24.97 -7.42 -0.04
CA GLU A 310 26.43 -7.34 -0.14
C GLU A 310 27.10 -8.27 0.89
N ASP A 311 26.60 -8.30 2.13
CA ASP A 311 27.24 -9.02 3.25
C ASP A 311 26.34 -10.10 3.86
N GLU A 312 25.06 -9.78 4.11
CA GLU A 312 24.12 -10.65 4.82
C GLU A 312 22.74 -10.69 4.17
N LEU A 313 22.17 -11.89 4.04
CA LEU A 313 20.82 -12.11 3.52
C LEU A 313 19.96 -12.85 4.54
N TYR A 314 18.85 -12.24 4.95
CA TYR A 314 17.85 -12.83 5.83
C TYR A 314 16.60 -13.19 5.03
N ILE A 315 16.06 -14.38 5.28
CA ILE A 315 14.91 -14.90 4.54
C ILE A 315 13.83 -15.28 5.54
N THR A 316 12.68 -14.68 5.42
CA THR A 316 11.53 -14.94 6.29
C THR A 316 10.22 -14.84 5.52
N GLY A 317 9.10 -15.18 6.16
CA GLY A 317 7.80 -15.10 5.55
C GLY A 317 6.69 -15.51 6.50
N THR A 318 5.46 -15.38 6.02
CA THR A 318 4.27 -15.86 6.71
C THR A 318 3.75 -17.11 6.04
N LEU A 319 3.51 -18.16 6.81
CA LEU A 319 2.79 -19.33 6.31
C LEU A 319 1.33 -18.97 6.04
N THR A 320 0.77 -19.52 4.99
CA THR A 320 -0.67 -19.47 4.74
C THR A 320 -1.41 -20.19 5.87
N LYS A 321 -2.73 -20.01 5.98
CA LYS A 321 -3.57 -20.76 6.95
C LYS A 321 -3.44 -22.28 6.78
N GLN A 322 -3.05 -22.73 5.60
CA GLN A 322 -2.86 -24.16 5.27
C GLN A 322 -1.41 -24.63 5.51
N GLY A 323 -0.50 -23.75 5.96
CA GLY A 323 0.91 -24.07 6.21
C GLY A 323 1.71 -24.38 4.96
N LYS A 324 1.22 -24.09 3.76
CA LYS A 324 1.87 -24.43 2.50
C LYS A 324 2.95 -23.41 2.15
N ILE A 325 4.14 -23.93 1.83
CA ILE A 325 5.28 -23.18 1.29
C ILE A 325 5.71 -23.69 -0.09
N GLU A 326 5.04 -24.73 -0.61
CA GLU A 326 5.37 -25.36 -1.89
C GLU A 326 5.44 -24.35 -3.03
N GLY A 327 6.56 -24.38 -3.79
CA GLY A 327 6.81 -23.47 -4.90
C GLY A 327 7.19 -22.05 -4.48
N SER A 328 7.42 -21.77 -3.20
CA SER A 328 7.87 -20.47 -2.71
C SER A 328 9.38 -20.28 -2.81
N TRP A 329 9.82 -19.02 -2.75
CA TRP A 329 11.26 -18.70 -2.62
C TRP A 329 11.86 -19.32 -1.36
N TYR A 330 11.10 -19.28 -0.25
CA TYR A 330 11.55 -19.85 1.01
C TYR A 330 11.88 -21.33 0.88
N GLU A 331 10.97 -22.13 0.30
CA GLU A 331 11.18 -23.56 0.09
C GLU A 331 12.41 -23.83 -0.79
N ALA A 332 12.54 -23.14 -1.93
CA ALA A 332 13.63 -23.34 -2.85
C ALA A 332 15.00 -23.04 -2.20
N ILE A 333 15.09 -21.96 -1.41
CA ILE A 333 16.30 -21.58 -0.70
C ILE A 333 16.60 -22.57 0.44
N GLU A 334 15.58 -22.94 1.21
CA GLU A 334 15.72 -23.91 2.28
C GLU A 334 16.23 -25.24 1.76
N GLN A 335 15.61 -25.79 0.72
CA GLN A 335 16.03 -27.07 0.11
C GLN A 335 17.46 -27.00 -0.41
N GLY A 336 17.85 -25.90 -1.04
CA GLY A 336 19.18 -25.71 -1.59
C GLY A 336 20.28 -25.57 -0.53
N LEU A 337 19.99 -24.88 0.58
CA LEU A 337 20.99 -24.53 1.59
C LEU A 337 20.98 -25.44 2.83
N ARG A 338 19.87 -26.10 3.17
CA ARG A 338 19.72 -26.94 4.38
C ARG A 338 20.83 -27.98 4.56
N PRO A 339 21.28 -28.69 3.52
CA PRO A 339 22.34 -29.72 3.68
C PRO A 339 23.70 -29.15 4.15
N ALA A 340 23.93 -27.85 3.87
CA ALA A 340 25.17 -27.15 4.19
C ALA A 340 24.99 -26.09 5.30
N SER A 341 23.85 -26.08 5.97
CA SER A 341 23.50 -25.08 7.00
C SER A 341 23.62 -25.67 8.41
N GLU A 342 23.88 -24.77 9.36
CA GLU A 342 23.70 -25.03 10.79
C GLU A 342 22.24 -24.84 11.17
N ILE A 343 21.66 -25.81 11.89
CA ILE A 343 20.27 -25.75 12.35
C ILE A 343 20.25 -25.19 13.76
N VAL A 344 19.63 -24.03 13.94
CA VAL A 344 19.43 -23.42 15.27
C VAL A 344 18.10 -23.92 15.84
N ARG A 345 18.13 -24.40 17.08
CA ARG A 345 16.96 -24.88 17.82
C ARG A 345 16.72 -24.06 19.07
N ASP A 346 15.48 -23.90 19.46
CA ASP A 346 15.12 -23.31 20.75
C ASP A 346 15.28 -24.31 21.91
N ALA A 347 14.94 -23.86 23.13
CA ALA A 347 15.01 -24.67 24.34
C ALA A 347 14.11 -25.92 24.31
N ASP A 348 13.06 -25.89 23.49
CA ASP A 348 12.10 -27.00 23.33
C ASP A 348 12.49 -27.94 22.16
N GLY A 349 13.62 -27.65 21.48
CA GLY A 349 14.16 -28.43 20.38
C GLY A 349 13.53 -28.10 19.01
N ALA A 350 12.64 -27.11 18.93
CA ALA A 350 12.05 -26.69 17.66
C ALA A 350 13.06 -25.90 16.80
N GLU A 351 13.08 -26.16 15.49
CA GLU A 351 13.93 -25.43 14.55
C GLU A 351 13.46 -23.98 14.43
N THR A 352 14.35 -23.03 14.73
CA THR A 352 14.04 -21.59 14.73
C THR A 352 14.73 -20.85 13.58
N ALA A 353 15.90 -21.35 13.13
CA ALA A 353 16.61 -20.78 12.00
C ALA A 353 17.57 -21.79 11.35
N LEU A 354 17.93 -21.51 10.09
CA LEU A 354 19.06 -22.12 9.38
C LEU A 354 20.10 -21.03 9.14
N ILE A 355 21.36 -21.31 9.42
CA ILE A 355 22.50 -20.39 9.22
C ILE A 355 23.43 -20.98 8.17
N TYR A 356 23.67 -20.24 7.09
CA TYR A 356 24.61 -20.60 6.04
C TYR A 356 25.56 -19.42 5.75
N PRO A 357 26.87 -19.62 5.60
CA PRO A 357 27.57 -20.83 5.99
C PRO A 357 27.60 -21.06 7.51
N PRO A 358 27.82 -22.26 8.01
CA PRO A 358 27.92 -22.53 9.44
C PRO A 358 28.94 -21.63 10.11
N ALA A 359 28.71 -21.28 11.38
CA ALA A 359 29.56 -20.34 12.11
C ALA A 359 31.06 -20.81 12.18
N GLN A 360 31.28 -22.11 12.22
CA GLN A 360 32.63 -22.69 12.21
C GLN A 360 33.36 -22.55 10.87
N ALA A 361 32.64 -22.42 9.75
CA ALA A 361 33.24 -22.22 8.42
C ALA A 361 33.71 -20.78 8.21
N LYS A 362 33.10 -19.79 8.90
CA LYS A 362 33.51 -18.38 8.86
C LYS A 362 34.85 -18.09 9.58
N ALA A 363 35.29 -18.99 10.48
CA ALA A 363 36.55 -18.83 11.23
C ALA A 363 37.78 -19.41 10.48
N ALA A 364 37.58 -20.14 9.40
CA ALA A 364 38.63 -20.86 8.66
C ALA A 364 39.03 -20.19 7.32
N GLY A 365 38.42 -19.05 6.95
CA GLY A 365 38.75 -18.25 5.79
C GLY A 365 39.09 -16.82 6.15
#